data_aea0a925de6877a4ecdcacc409bffeb5
#
_entry.id   aea0a925de6877a4ecdcacc409bffeb5
#
_cell.length_a   1.000
_cell.length_b   1.000
_cell.length_c   1.000
_cell.angle_alpha   90.00
_cell.angle_beta   90.00
_cell.angle_gamma   90.00
#
_symmetry.space_group_name_H-M   'P 1'
#
loop_
_entity.id
_entity.type
_entity.pdbx_description
1 polymer ?
#
loop_
_entity_poly.entity_id
_entity_poly.type
_entity_poly.pdbx_seq_one_letter_code
_entity_poly.pdbx_strand_id
1 'polypeptide(L)'
;MERLLITGASGFIGSHLVRQALEAGYEVWAAVRKDSDKTRLEKQGVKLLEVDYYDEDQLFTALDSVRPLEEGGPQWDYVIHNAGITKTARLEEFAEVNAEHTRRLLHALSRLSEQPKRFVLMSSLSSYGNVAGPDEALHAELPQKPNTRYGRSKCLAEHYTEQSGLPFTILLPTGVYGPGDKDYLIALQSIARGINAMSGLRKQYLTFVYGGDVARAVLFVLRDERARGQRYIVADGDTYTDREFGHLAQRLLGRKHVFHIRIPLPLVRLTCLFGSLRAAITGQTTPLNRDKYPILAQRNWRCDPSPLFALGFTPSKNLEEGLRETIADGRSRGLLP
;
A
#
# COMPACT_ATOMS: atom_id res chain seq x y z
N MET A 1 20.65 18.49 5.62
CA MET A 1 19.91 17.58 4.68
C MET A 1 19.65 16.30 5.47
N GLU A 2 18.47 15.68 5.36
CA GLU A 2 18.16 14.44 6.08
C GLU A 2 18.12 13.27 5.09
N ARG A 3 18.55 12.11 5.53
CA ARG A 3 18.64 10.90 4.72
C ARG A 3 17.43 9.99 4.95
N LEU A 4 16.81 9.56 3.85
CA LEU A 4 15.62 8.74 3.84
C LEU A 4 15.88 7.43 3.11
N LEU A 5 15.74 6.29 3.80
CA LEU A 5 15.75 4.96 3.18
C LEU A 5 14.33 4.52 2.86
N ILE A 6 14.08 4.16 1.61
CA ILE A 6 12.78 3.67 1.14
C ILE A 6 12.93 2.24 0.64
N THR A 7 12.24 1.29 1.26
CA THR A 7 12.09 -0.05 0.69
C THR A 7 10.86 -0.09 -0.22
N GLY A 8 10.85 -0.94 -1.24
CA GLY A 8 9.75 -0.99 -2.21
C GLY A 8 9.61 0.27 -3.06
N ALA A 9 10.71 1.03 -3.24
CA ALA A 9 10.77 2.29 -3.97
C ALA A 9 10.35 2.17 -5.45
N SER A 10 10.59 1.03 -6.10
CA SER A 10 10.22 0.78 -7.50
C SER A 10 8.73 0.47 -7.71
N GLY A 11 7.97 0.23 -6.63
CA GLY A 11 6.54 -0.07 -6.68
C GLY A 11 5.66 1.15 -6.97
N PHE A 12 4.34 0.93 -7.03
CA PHE A 12 3.34 1.98 -7.27
C PHE A 12 3.43 3.10 -6.23
N ILE A 13 3.17 2.81 -4.95
CA ILE A 13 3.26 3.79 -3.86
C ILE A 13 4.71 4.31 -3.73
N GLY A 14 5.71 3.41 -3.86
CA GLY A 14 7.13 3.76 -3.81
C GLY A 14 7.52 4.84 -4.80
N SER A 15 6.93 4.84 -5.99
CA SER A 15 7.19 5.86 -7.01
C SER A 15 6.70 7.26 -6.63
N HIS A 16 5.57 7.35 -5.91
CA HIS A 16 5.08 8.62 -5.35
C HIS A 16 5.93 9.07 -4.17
N LEU A 17 6.36 8.12 -3.31
CA LEU A 17 7.25 8.38 -2.18
C LEU A 17 8.59 8.97 -2.64
N VAL A 18 9.25 8.30 -3.59
CA VAL A 18 10.55 8.75 -4.13
C VAL A 18 10.43 10.17 -4.68
N ARG A 19 9.46 10.42 -5.57
CA ARG A 19 9.27 11.73 -6.18
C ARG A 19 9.10 12.82 -5.13
N GLN A 20 8.17 12.63 -4.20
CA GLN A 20 7.86 13.64 -3.19
C GLN A 20 8.99 13.82 -2.16
N ALA A 21 9.71 12.77 -1.83
CA ALA A 21 10.86 12.86 -0.94
C ALA A 21 12.00 13.67 -1.58
N LEU A 22 12.27 13.48 -2.88
CA LEU A 22 13.24 14.30 -3.63
C LEU A 22 12.78 15.76 -3.71
N GLU A 23 11.51 16.01 -4.03
CA GLU A 23 10.91 17.36 -4.04
C GLU A 23 10.98 18.05 -2.67
N ALA A 24 10.90 17.28 -1.58
CA ALA A 24 11.04 17.77 -0.20
C ALA A 24 12.52 17.96 0.26
N GLY A 25 13.50 17.66 -0.59
CA GLY A 25 14.92 17.89 -0.32
C GLY A 25 15.60 16.83 0.52
N TYR A 26 15.05 15.62 0.61
CA TYR A 26 15.74 14.48 1.25
C TYR A 26 16.85 13.90 0.38
N GLU A 27 17.90 13.39 1.00
CA GLU A 27 18.81 12.45 0.37
C GLU A 27 18.12 11.07 0.33
N VAL A 28 17.59 10.70 -0.85
CA VAL A 28 16.78 9.48 -1.00
C VAL A 28 17.63 8.29 -1.39
N TRP A 29 17.54 7.23 -0.60
CA TRP A 29 18.10 5.91 -0.85
C TRP A 29 16.98 4.90 -1.06
N ALA A 30 17.10 4.07 -2.08
CA ALA A 30 16.20 2.95 -2.32
C ALA A 30 16.88 1.63 -1.95
N ALA A 31 16.32 0.93 -0.96
CA ALA A 31 16.70 -0.45 -0.71
C ALA A 31 16.10 -1.35 -1.79
N VAL A 32 16.95 -1.96 -2.58
CA VAL A 32 16.60 -2.77 -3.76
C VAL A 32 17.21 -4.17 -3.65
N ARG A 33 16.50 -5.17 -4.15
CA ARG A 33 17.07 -6.52 -4.31
C ARG A 33 17.95 -6.55 -5.55
N LYS A 34 18.87 -7.49 -5.61
CA LYS A 34 19.80 -7.70 -6.73
C LYS A 34 19.06 -7.69 -8.10
N ASP A 35 17.94 -8.40 -8.17
CA ASP A 35 17.16 -8.59 -9.40
C ASP A 35 16.09 -7.51 -9.66
N SER A 36 16.07 -6.42 -8.89
CA SER A 36 15.13 -5.32 -9.07
C SER A 36 15.45 -4.52 -10.33
N ASP A 37 14.42 -4.08 -11.07
CA ASP A 37 14.58 -3.05 -12.10
C ASP A 37 14.91 -1.71 -11.43
N LYS A 38 16.15 -1.26 -11.62
CA LYS A 38 16.74 -0.05 -11.03
C LYS A 38 16.65 1.18 -11.94
N THR A 39 16.34 0.96 -13.24
CA THR A 39 16.44 1.96 -14.31
C THR A 39 15.72 3.27 -14.01
N ARG A 40 14.50 3.18 -13.45
CA ARG A 40 13.72 4.37 -13.12
C ARG A 40 14.31 5.15 -11.95
N LEU A 41 14.77 4.45 -10.93
CA LEU A 41 15.36 5.06 -9.72
C LEU A 41 16.65 5.79 -10.04
N GLU A 42 17.52 5.17 -10.86
CA GLU A 42 18.78 5.76 -11.34
C GLU A 42 18.55 7.06 -12.12
N LYS A 43 17.55 7.05 -13.04
CA LYS A 43 17.18 8.27 -13.80
C LYS A 43 16.66 9.41 -12.92
N GLN A 44 16.17 9.12 -11.71
CA GLN A 44 15.69 10.12 -10.76
C GLN A 44 16.79 10.61 -9.80
N GLY A 45 18.04 10.12 -9.92
CA GLY A 45 19.13 10.48 -9.01
C GLY A 45 19.02 9.86 -7.61
N VAL A 46 18.25 8.80 -7.47
CA VAL A 46 18.10 8.05 -6.21
C VAL A 46 19.34 7.20 -5.98
N LYS A 47 19.89 7.25 -4.78
CA LYS A 47 20.99 6.36 -4.38
C LYS A 47 20.43 4.96 -4.13
N LEU A 48 21.16 3.94 -4.56
CA LEU A 48 20.74 2.56 -4.43
C LEU A 48 21.52 1.85 -3.32
N LEU A 49 20.80 1.11 -2.47
CA LEU A 49 21.35 0.18 -1.51
C LEU A 49 20.88 -1.23 -1.88
N GLU A 50 21.78 -2.07 -2.34
CA GLU A 50 21.45 -3.47 -2.58
C GLU A 50 21.37 -4.23 -1.27
N VAL A 51 20.26 -4.94 -1.04
CA VAL A 51 19.96 -5.65 0.20
C VAL A 51 19.45 -7.06 -0.08
N ASP A 52 19.82 -7.99 0.80
CA ASP A 52 19.23 -9.32 0.86
C ASP A 52 18.39 -9.45 2.14
N TYR A 53 17.07 -9.54 1.99
CA TYR A 53 16.15 -9.72 3.12
C TYR A 53 16.12 -11.16 3.67
N TYR A 54 16.74 -12.12 2.99
CA TYR A 54 16.82 -13.50 3.47
C TYR A 54 18.02 -13.74 4.38
N ASP A 55 19.06 -12.90 4.29
CA ASP A 55 20.26 -12.93 5.13
C ASP A 55 20.33 -11.66 6.01
N GLU A 56 20.11 -11.84 7.30
CA GLU A 56 20.03 -10.74 8.25
C GLU A 56 21.37 -10.06 8.50
N ASP A 57 22.48 -10.79 8.45
CA ASP A 57 23.81 -10.22 8.64
C ASP A 57 24.29 -9.46 7.39
N GLN A 58 23.96 -9.96 6.19
CA GLN A 58 24.17 -9.19 4.96
C GLN A 58 23.31 -7.93 4.93
N LEU A 59 22.03 -8.01 5.37
CA LEU A 59 21.16 -6.86 5.48
C LEU A 59 21.72 -5.81 6.44
N PHE A 60 22.16 -6.23 7.63
CA PHE A 60 22.82 -5.34 8.58
C PHE A 60 24.07 -4.70 7.98
N THR A 61 24.97 -5.51 7.39
CA THR A 61 26.21 -5.04 6.78
C THR A 61 25.93 -3.99 5.68
N ALA A 62 24.91 -4.21 4.85
CA ALA A 62 24.52 -3.25 3.84
C ALA A 62 24.05 -1.93 4.45
N LEU A 63 23.19 -1.98 5.48
CA LEU A 63 22.67 -0.79 6.15
C LEU A 63 23.79 0.00 6.86
N ASP A 64 24.74 -0.68 7.49
CA ASP A 64 25.85 -0.10 8.24
C ASP A 64 26.99 0.43 7.34
N SER A 65 27.09 -0.06 6.10
CA SER A 65 28.12 0.38 5.14
C SER A 65 28.00 1.85 4.73
N VAL A 66 26.83 2.46 4.92
CA VAL A 66 26.56 3.84 4.55
C VAL A 66 26.98 4.76 5.70
N ARG A 67 27.98 5.61 5.46
CA ARG A 67 28.46 6.54 6.48
C ARG A 67 27.40 7.59 6.84
N PRO A 68 27.24 7.95 8.12
CA PRO A 68 26.39 9.05 8.52
C PRO A 68 26.70 10.35 7.76
N LEU A 69 25.71 11.24 7.64
CA LEU A 69 25.91 12.58 7.05
C LEU A 69 26.74 13.49 7.97
N GLU A 70 26.61 13.28 9.27
CA GLU A 70 27.33 14.01 10.32
C GLU A 70 28.03 13.01 11.24
N GLU A 71 29.17 13.35 11.76
CA GLU A 71 29.91 12.50 12.70
C GLU A 71 29.09 12.27 13.98
N GLY A 72 28.90 11.01 14.36
CA GLY A 72 28.03 10.60 15.47
C GLY A 72 26.53 10.67 15.22
N GLY A 73 26.11 11.00 13.99
CA GLY A 73 24.71 10.97 13.60
C GLY A 73 24.24 9.59 13.09
N PRO A 74 22.94 9.41 12.85
CA PRO A 74 22.41 8.16 12.30
C PRO A 74 22.81 7.98 10.82
N GLN A 75 23.01 6.74 10.40
CA GLN A 75 23.16 6.39 8.99
C GLN A 75 21.87 6.75 8.21
N TRP A 76 20.73 6.58 8.84
CA TRP A 76 19.38 6.80 8.29
C TRP A 76 18.59 7.68 9.24
N ASP A 77 18.27 8.91 8.84
CA ASP A 77 17.36 9.76 9.63
C ASP A 77 15.98 9.16 9.71
N TYR A 78 15.48 8.67 8.55
CA TYR A 78 14.17 8.05 8.44
C TYR A 78 14.21 6.79 7.59
N VAL A 79 13.36 5.84 7.94
CA VAL A 79 13.17 4.60 7.16
C VAL A 79 11.69 4.41 6.83
N ILE A 80 11.38 4.31 5.54
CA ILE A 80 10.02 3.99 5.06
C ILE A 80 10.02 2.56 4.55
N HIS A 81 9.35 1.67 5.28
CA HIS A 81 9.18 0.28 4.87
C HIS A 81 7.88 0.11 4.09
N ASN A 82 7.97 0.30 2.77
CA ASN A 82 6.88 0.14 1.83
C ASN A 82 6.99 -1.16 0.99
N ALA A 83 8.07 -1.92 1.15
CA ALA A 83 8.22 -3.22 0.49
C ALA A 83 7.16 -4.20 0.97
N GLY A 84 6.61 -4.95 0.03
CA GLY A 84 5.62 -5.98 0.30
C GLY A 84 4.95 -6.46 -0.98
N ILE A 85 4.29 -7.61 -0.89
CA ILE A 85 3.50 -8.17 -1.98
C ILE A 85 2.03 -8.19 -1.62
N THR A 86 1.17 -7.86 -2.58
CA THR A 86 -0.30 -7.92 -2.47
C THR A 86 -0.89 -9.09 -3.25
N LYS A 87 -0.06 -9.79 -4.03
CA LYS A 87 -0.42 -10.93 -4.90
C LYS A 87 0.74 -11.88 -4.98
N THR A 88 0.45 -13.17 -4.90
CA THR A 88 1.42 -14.23 -5.14
C THR A 88 0.71 -15.50 -5.62
N ALA A 89 1.42 -16.36 -6.34
CA ALA A 89 0.97 -17.71 -6.66
C ALA A 89 1.16 -18.67 -5.46
N ARG A 90 2.13 -18.40 -4.57
CA ARG A 90 2.44 -19.17 -3.38
C ARG A 90 2.07 -18.40 -2.12
N LEU A 91 1.00 -18.81 -1.47
CA LEU A 91 0.40 -18.06 -0.35
C LEU A 91 1.33 -17.93 0.87
N GLU A 92 2.31 -18.80 1.02
CA GLU A 92 3.35 -18.78 2.06
C GLU A 92 4.24 -17.54 1.94
N GLU A 93 4.45 -17.05 0.72
CA GLU A 93 5.27 -15.86 0.46
C GLU A 93 4.73 -14.61 1.12
N PHE A 94 3.42 -14.54 1.42
CA PHE A 94 2.90 -13.40 2.15
C PHE A 94 3.54 -13.25 3.54
N ALA A 95 3.67 -14.33 4.29
CA ALA A 95 4.30 -14.28 5.62
C ALA A 95 5.79 -13.93 5.49
N GLU A 96 6.51 -14.58 4.58
CA GLU A 96 7.94 -14.36 4.38
C GLU A 96 8.23 -12.92 3.95
N VAL A 97 7.59 -12.45 2.86
CA VAL A 97 7.92 -11.15 2.27
C VAL A 97 7.35 -9.97 3.07
N ASN A 98 6.14 -10.10 3.62
CA ASN A 98 5.50 -8.97 4.29
C ASN A 98 5.81 -8.92 5.80
N ALA A 99 6.07 -10.06 6.45
CA ALA A 99 6.31 -10.09 7.89
C ALA A 99 7.78 -10.40 8.22
N GLU A 100 8.35 -11.51 7.73
CA GLU A 100 9.71 -11.89 8.11
C GLU A 100 10.75 -10.92 7.56
N HIS A 101 10.61 -10.41 6.33
CA HIS A 101 11.49 -9.34 5.83
C HIS A 101 11.38 -8.07 6.68
N THR A 102 10.17 -7.71 7.16
CA THR A 102 9.97 -6.60 8.09
C THR A 102 10.72 -6.86 9.40
N ARG A 103 10.56 -8.06 9.99
CA ARG A 103 11.24 -8.43 11.24
C ARG A 103 12.77 -8.33 11.12
N ARG A 104 13.33 -8.90 10.05
CA ARG A 104 14.80 -8.84 9.81
C ARG A 104 15.28 -7.40 9.61
N LEU A 105 14.52 -6.58 8.87
CA LEU A 105 14.87 -5.16 8.69
C LEU A 105 14.86 -4.41 10.01
N LEU A 106 13.84 -4.59 10.84
CA LEU A 106 13.74 -3.97 12.15
C LEU A 106 14.89 -4.39 13.05
N HIS A 107 15.24 -5.68 13.07
CA HIS A 107 16.36 -6.19 13.86
C HIS A 107 17.69 -5.66 13.34
N ALA A 108 17.93 -5.62 12.03
CA ALA A 108 19.14 -5.03 11.47
C ALA A 108 19.27 -3.54 11.80
N LEU A 109 18.17 -2.76 11.73
CA LEU A 109 18.15 -1.35 12.11
C LEU A 109 18.43 -1.13 13.61
N SER A 110 17.95 -2.02 14.48
CA SER A 110 18.16 -1.91 15.93
C SER A 110 19.62 -2.20 16.34
N ARG A 111 20.41 -2.85 15.49
CA ARG A 111 21.83 -3.14 15.68
C ARG A 111 22.75 -1.98 15.27
N LEU A 112 22.24 -0.99 14.54
CA LEU A 112 23.01 0.19 14.15
C LEU A 112 23.42 1.00 15.39
N SER A 113 24.55 1.70 15.31
CA SER A 113 25.06 2.54 16.42
C SER A 113 24.06 3.62 16.80
N GLU A 114 23.40 4.21 15.82
CA GLU A 114 22.33 5.20 16.00
C GLU A 114 21.06 4.75 15.30
N GLN A 115 19.95 4.75 16.03
CA GLN A 115 18.66 4.37 15.50
C GLN A 115 18.06 5.48 14.62
N PRO A 116 17.22 5.15 13.61
CA PRO A 116 16.51 6.15 12.85
C PRO A 116 15.54 6.94 13.73
N LYS A 117 15.38 8.22 13.46
CA LYS A 117 14.44 9.12 14.16
C LYS A 117 13.00 8.64 14.02
N ARG A 118 12.66 7.99 12.89
CA ARG A 118 11.36 7.38 12.64
C ARG A 118 11.45 6.24 11.64
N PHE A 119 10.81 5.13 11.97
CA PHE A 119 10.48 4.04 11.06
C PHE A 119 9.01 4.11 10.69
N VAL A 120 8.65 4.20 9.41
CA VAL A 120 7.25 4.17 8.96
C VAL A 120 6.96 2.86 8.28
N LEU A 121 6.03 2.08 8.83
CA LEU A 121 5.52 0.87 8.21
C LEU A 121 4.32 1.19 7.32
N MET A 122 4.39 0.82 6.04
CA MET A 122 3.24 0.78 5.17
C MET A 122 2.47 -0.53 5.37
N SER A 123 1.40 -0.48 6.16
CA SER A 123 0.50 -1.60 6.38
C SER A 123 -0.73 -1.56 5.46
N SER A 124 -1.89 -2.00 5.90
CA SER A 124 -3.14 -2.05 5.12
C SER A 124 -4.34 -2.22 6.03
N LEU A 125 -5.51 -1.69 5.67
CA LEU A 125 -6.78 -2.02 6.34
C LEU A 125 -7.09 -3.52 6.36
N SER A 126 -6.51 -4.30 5.47
CA SER A 126 -6.67 -5.77 5.45
C SER A 126 -6.13 -6.46 6.70
N SER A 127 -5.26 -5.81 7.50
CA SER A 127 -4.78 -6.33 8.78
C SER A 127 -5.89 -6.42 9.84
N TYR A 128 -6.98 -5.67 9.67
CA TYR A 128 -8.15 -5.72 10.57
C TYR A 128 -9.17 -6.79 10.15
N GLY A 129 -9.28 -7.09 8.87
CA GLY A 129 -10.36 -7.94 8.36
C GLY A 129 -11.74 -7.27 8.51
N ASN A 130 -12.77 -8.05 8.81
CA ASN A 130 -14.15 -7.57 8.91
C ASN A 130 -14.56 -7.42 10.40
N VAL A 131 -13.98 -6.43 11.09
CA VAL A 131 -14.22 -6.22 12.54
C VAL A 131 -15.24 -5.13 12.82
N ALA A 132 -15.42 -4.17 11.91
CA ALA A 132 -16.47 -3.16 12.04
C ALA A 132 -17.85 -3.76 11.74
N GLY A 133 -18.87 -3.32 12.43
CA GLY A 133 -20.25 -3.67 12.15
C GLY A 133 -20.69 -3.25 10.74
N PRO A 134 -21.86 -3.71 10.28
CA PRO A 134 -22.31 -3.47 8.89
C PRO A 134 -22.48 -1.99 8.55
N ASP A 135 -22.69 -1.13 9.55
CA ASP A 135 -22.91 0.32 9.38
C ASP A 135 -21.90 1.17 10.18
N GLU A 136 -20.87 0.56 10.75
CA GLU A 136 -19.81 1.22 11.52
C GLU A 136 -18.57 1.46 10.70
N ALA A 137 -17.81 2.51 11.02
CA ALA A 137 -16.48 2.73 10.47
C ALA A 137 -15.43 1.89 11.22
N LEU A 138 -14.43 1.42 10.51
CA LEU A 138 -13.26 0.80 11.11
C LEU A 138 -12.38 1.88 11.73
N HIS A 139 -12.05 1.71 13.00
CA HIS A 139 -11.11 2.54 13.75
C HIS A 139 -9.80 1.79 14.01
N ALA A 140 -8.69 2.51 14.08
CA ALA A 140 -7.37 1.89 14.23
C ALA A 140 -7.16 1.20 15.60
N GLU A 141 -7.98 1.52 16.60
CA GLU A 141 -7.97 0.93 17.96
C GLU A 141 -8.74 -0.39 18.07
N LEU A 142 -9.52 -0.76 17.04
CA LEU A 142 -10.25 -2.02 17.05
C LEU A 142 -9.29 -3.22 17.05
N PRO A 143 -9.68 -4.35 17.65
CA PRO A 143 -8.86 -5.55 17.64
C PRO A 143 -8.74 -6.12 16.22
N GLN A 144 -7.54 -6.41 15.81
CA GLN A 144 -7.27 -6.98 14.48
C GLN A 144 -7.74 -8.44 14.40
N LYS A 145 -8.50 -8.79 13.35
CA LYS A 145 -8.97 -10.15 13.05
C LYS A 145 -8.84 -10.43 11.54
N PRO A 146 -7.61 -10.46 11.01
CA PRO A 146 -7.38 -10.61 9.57
C PRO A 146 -7.96 -11.94 9.06
N ASN A 147 -8.70 -11.88 7.96
CA ASN A 147 -9.39 -13.01 7.36
C ASN A 147 -8.74 -13.49 6.04
N THR A 148 -7.60 -12.89 5.65
CA THR A 148 -6.78 -13.27 4.50
C THR A 148 -5.34 -13.56 4.93
N ARG A 149 -4.57 -14.30 4.12
CA ARG A 149 -3.14 -14.51 4.38
C ARG A 149 -2.36 -13.21 4.24
N TYR A 150 -2.72 -12.39 3.25
CA TYR A 150 -2.17 -11.04 3.11
C TYR A 150 -2.43 -10.19 4.37
N GLY A 151 -3.67 -10.12 4.83
CA GLY A 151 -4.01 -9.36 6.04
C GLY A 151 -3.27 -9.86 7.29
N ARG A 152 -3.15 -11.19 7.45
CA ARG A 152 -2.38 -11.80 8.55
C ARG A 152 -0.90 -11.41 8.49
N SER A 153 -0.29 -11.41 7.30
CA SER A 153 1.11 -11.03 7.14
C SER A 153 1.34 -9.55 7.48
N LYS A 154 0.39 -8.67 7.12
CA LYS A 154 0.46 -7.25 7.50
C LYS A 154 0.25 -7.04 9.00
N CYS A 155 -0.72 -7.73 9.60
CA CYS A 155 -0.93 -7.71 11.05
C CYS A 155 0.32 -8.18 11.82
N LEU A 156 1.00 -9.23 11.34
CA LEU A 156 2.24 -9.72 11.95
C LEU A 156 3.40 -8.72 11.79
N ALA A 157 3.50 -8.06 10.63
CA ALA A 157 4.49 -7.00 10.42
C ALA A 157 4.27 -5.81 11.35
N GLU A 158 3.01 -5.42 11.60
CA GLU A 158 2.65 -4.38 12.57
C GLU A 158 3.11 -4.78 13.99
N HIS A 159 2.83 -6.01 14.38
CA HIS A 159 3.25 -6.54 15.69
C HIS A 159 4.78 -6.53 15.87
N TYR A 160 5.53 -6.97 14.85
CA TYR A 160 7.00 -6.87 14.90
C TYR A 160 7.49 -5.42 15.00
N THR A 161 6.80 -4.50 14.33
CA THR A 161 7.15 -3.08 14.39
C THR A 161 6.92 -2.51 15.79
N GLU A 162 5.81 -2.84 16.42
CA GLU A 162 5.48 -2.41 17.80
C GLU A 162 6.46 -2.96 18.84
N GLN A 163 6.98 -4.17 18.62
CA GLN A 163 7.93 -4.81 19.53
C GLN A 163 9.38 -4.47 19.24
N SER A 164 9.68 -3.74 18.17
CA SER A 164 11.07 -3.50 17.72
C SER A 164 11.89 -2.58 18.62
N GLY A 165 11.25 -1.78 19.47
CA GLY A 165 11.89 -0.73 20.24
C GLY A 165 12.27 0.52 19.44
N LEU A 166 12.14 0.51 18.11
CA LEU A 166 12.40 1.66 17.25
C LEU A 166 11.29 2.72 17.38
N PRO A 167 11.60 4.01 17.19
CA PRO A 167 10.57 5.03 17.01
C PRO A 167 9.77 4.77 15.73
N PHE A 168 8.52 4.38 15.82
CA PHE A 168 7.73 3.97 14.65
C PHE A 168 6.44 4.78 14.45
N THR A 169 5.90 4.70 13.25
CA THR A 169 4.51 5.02 12.90
C THR A 169 4.00 3.98 11.89
N ILE A 170 2.77 3.52 12.07
CA ILE A 170 2.13 2.56 11.15
C ILE A 170 1.04 3.28 10.36
N LEU A 171 1.11 3.22 9.04
CA LEU A 171 0.07 3.76 8.16
C LEU A 171 -0.75 2.62 7.54
N LEU A 172 -2.05 2.78 7.56
CA LEU A 172 -3.07 1.82 7.14
C LEU A 172 -3.85 2.40 5.95
N PRO A 173 -3.28 2.44 4.74
CA PRO A 173 -4.01 2.95 3.61
C PRO A 173 -5.19 2.04 3.26
N THR A 174 -6.28 2.65 2.83
CA THR A 174 -7.46 2.00 2.29
C THR A 174 -7.25 1.61 0.82
N GLY A 175 -8.27 1.69 -0.03
CA GLY A 175 -8.16 1.43 -1.46
C GLY A 175 -7.27 2.45 -2.17
N VAL A 176 -5.99 2.15 -2.35
CA VAL A 176 -5.02 3.07 -2.97
C VAL A 176 -5.14 3.01 -4.49
N TYR A 177 -5.38 4.14 -5.13
CA TYR A 177 -5.46 4.29 -6.58
C TYR A 177 -4.63 5.52 -7.04
N GLY A 178 -4.36 5.63 -8.33
CA GLY A 178 -3.58 6.75 -8.88
C GLY A 178 -2.76 6.37 -10.10
N PRO A 179 -1.99 7.32 -10.70
CA PRO A 179 -1.03 7.04 -11.76
C PRO A 179 -0.07 5.91 -11.39
N GLY A 180 0.02 4.89 -12.26
CA GLY A 180 0.86 3.71 -12.02
C GLY A 180 0.18 2.56 -11.27
N ASP A 181 -1.04 2.73 -10.74
CA ASP A 181 -1.82 1.64 -10.16
C ASP A 181 -2.22 0.60 -11.21
N LYS A 182 -2.16 -0.69 -10.83
CA LYS A 182 -2.52 -1.82 -11.70
C LYS A 182 -3.85 -2.47 -11.31
N ASP A 183 -4.33 -2.28 -10.09
CA ASP A 183 -5.50 -2.97 -9.57
C ASP A 183 -6.81 -2.27 -9.94
N TYR A 184 -6.94 -1.00 -9.64
CA TYR A 184 -8.10 -0.20 -10.07
C TYR A 184 -8.10 0.07 -11.58
N LEU A 185 -6.92 0.06 -12.23
CA LEU A 185 -6.83 0.11 -13.68
C LEU A 185 -7.62 -1.03 -14.34
N ILE A 186 -7.64 -2.24 -13.79
CA ILE A 186 -8.45 -3.36 -14.30
C ILE A 186 -9.95 -3.04 -14.25
N ALA A 187 -10.41 -2.42 -13.16
CA ALA A 187 -11.81 -1.99 -13.06
C ALA A 187 -12.14 -0.89 -14.07
N LEU A 188 -11.25 0.10 -14.23
CA LEU A 188 -11.40 1.15 -15.23
C LEU A 188 -11.42 0.61 -16.67
N GLN A 189 -10.56 -0.37 -16.97
CA GLN A 189 -10.55 -1.06 -18.27
C GLN A 189 -11.87 -1.83 -18.54
N SER A 190 -12.42 -2.47 -17.50
CA SER A 190 -13.72 -3.16 -17.61
C SER A 190 -14.85 -2.16 -17.90
N ILE A 191 -14.87 -1.04 -17.16
CA ILE A 191 -15.85 0.04 -17.37
C ILE A 191 -15.66 0.68 -18.75
N ALA A 192 -14.43 0.89 -19.20
CA ALA A 192 -14.13 1.37 -20.54
C ALA A 192 -14.64 0.43 -21.65
N ARG A 193 -14.73 -0.86 -21.38
CA ARG A 193 -15.34 -1.88 -22.27
C ARG A 193 -16.86 -2.00 -22.11
N GLY A 194 -17.47 -1.19 -21.26
CA GLY A 194 -18.92 -1.15 -21.05
C GLY A 194 -19.46 -2.03 -19.93
N ILE A 195 -18.62 -2.54 -19.03
CA ILE A 195 -19.06 -3.42 -17.93
C ILE A 195 -18.51 -2.92 -16.60
N ASN A 196 -19.40 -2.62 -15.64
CA ASN A 196 -19.06 -2.44 -14.23
C ASN A 196 -19.55 -3.66 -13.44
N ALA A 197 -18.65 -4.56 -13.12
CA ALA A 197 -18.94 -5.77 -12.36
C ALA A 197 -18.78 -5.51 -10.86
N MET A 198 -19.86 -5.57 -10.10
CA MET A 198 -19.91 -5.34 -8.65
C MET A 198 -20.09 -6.67 -7.91
N SER A 199 -19.33 -6.86 -6.82
CA SER A 199 -19.36 -8.09 -6.04
C SER A 199 -20.54 -8.13 -5.06
N GLY A 200 -21.29 -9.22 -5.07
CA GLY A 200 -22.47 -9.41 -4.22
C GLY A 200 -23.73 -8.70 -4.70
N LEU A 201 -24.90 -9.14 -4.20
CA LEU A 201 -26.21 -8.58 -4.57
C LEU A 201 -26.54 -7.29 -3.81
N ARG A 202 -25.86 -7.02 -2.70
CA ARG A 202 -26.05 -5.81 -1.89
C ARG A 202 -24.94 -4.81 -2.19
N LYS A 203 -25.21 -3.53 -1.96
CA LYS A 203 -24.20 -2.47 -2.12
C LYS A 203 -23.01 -2.67 -1.19
N GLN A 204 -21.81 -2.37 -1.68
CA GLN A 204 -20.60 -2.28 -0.88
C GLN A 204 -20.30 -0.81 -0.60
N TYR A 205 -19.81 -0.54 0.59
CA TYR A 205 -19.25 0.76 0.97
C TYR A 205 -17.73 0.68 0.89
N LEU A 206 -17.14 1.63 0.19
CA LEU A 206 -15.73 1.68 -0.13
C LEU A 206 -15.13 3.00 0.33
N THR A 207 -13.89 2.99 0.72
CA THR A 207 -13.08 4.17 0.97
C THR A 207 -11.84 4.11 0.09
N PHE A 208 -11.35 5.27 -0.29
CA PHE A 208 -10.22 5.39 -1.21
C PHE A 208 -9.17 6.36 -0.68
N VAL A 209 -7.97 6.27 -1.23
CA VAL A 209 -6.94 7.27 -1.08
C VAL A 209 -6.10 7.36 -2.34
N TYR A 210 -5.81 8.57 -2.77
CA TYR A 210 -4.91 8.83 -3.88
C TYR A 210 -3.46 8.46 -3.50
N GLY A 211 -2.74 7.75 -4.39
CA GLY A 211 -1.36 7.27 -4.10
C GLY A 211 -0.39 8.40 -3.76
N GLY A 212 -0.58 9.58 -4.35
CA GLY A 212 0.18 10.77 -3.97
C GLY A 212 -0.11 11.25 -2.54
N ASP A 213 -1.35 11.10 -2.06
CA ASP A 213 -1.71 11.46 -0.68
C ASP A 213 -1.21 10.45 0.34
N VAL A 214 -1.08 9.16 -0.05
CA VAL A 214 -0.38 8.19 0.79
C VAL A 214 1.08 8.62 1.00
N ALA A 215 1.78 9.04 -0.06
CA ALA A 215 3.15 9.54 0.06
C ALA A 215 3.23 10.82 0.91
N ARG A 216 2.28 11.75 0.75
CA ARG A 216 2.20 12.96 1.59
C ARG A 216 1.97 12.62 3.07
N ALA A 217 1.08 11.66 3.36
CA ALA A 217 0.83 11.22 4.72
C ALA A 217 2.09 10.61 5.36
N VAL A 218 2.87 9.80 4.61
CA VAL A 218 4.15 9.27 5.07
C VAL A 218 5.11 10.40 5.44
N LEU A 219 5.35 11.36 4.54
CA LEU A 219 6.29 12.47 4.78
C LEU A 219 5.80 13.38 5.92
N PHE A 220 4.49 13.53 6.07
CA PHE A 220 3.89 14.30 7.17
C PHE A 220 4.19 13.67 8.53
N VAL A 221 3.96 12.36 8.70
CA VAL A 221 4.18 11.69 9.99
C VAL A 221 5.65 11.47 10.34
N LEU A 222 6.58 11.58 9.39
CA LEU A 222 8.01 11.47 9.68
C LEU A 222 8.50 12.47 10.72
N ARG A 223 7.99 13.70 10.65
CA ARG A 223 8.44 14.85 11.47
C ARG A 223 7.52 15.20 12.62
N ASP A 224 6.33 14.60 12.69
CA ASP A 224 5.37 14.88 13.75
C ASP A 224 5.59 13.93 14.94
N GLU A 225 6.09 14.46 16.06
CA GLU A 225 6.35 13.65 17.26
C GLU A 225 5.05 13.06 17.86
N ARG A 226 3.89 13.66 17.60
CA ARG A 226 2.60 13.11 18.02
C ARG A 226 2.26 11.80 17.30
N ALA A 227 2.89 11.55 16.14
CA ALA A 227 2.71 10.32 15.37
C ALA A 227 3.59 9.17 15.86
N ARG A 228 4.53 9.41 16.79
CA ARG A 228 5.42 8.37 17.32
C ARG A 228 4.64 7.33 18.10
N GLY A 229 4.88 6.06 17.80
CA GLY A 229 4.22 4.92 18.44
C GLY A 229 2.75 4.76 18.06
N GLN A 230 2.26 5.49 17.05
CA GLN A 230 0.87 5.51 16.65
C GLN A 230 0.61 4.79 15.33
N ARG A 231 -0.66 4.45 15.10
CA ARG A 231 -1.17 3.92 13.83
C ARG A 231 -2.29 4.81 13.30
N TYR A 232 -2.28 5.05 11.99
CA TYR A 232 -3.26 5.92 11.34
C TYR A 232 -3.84 5.28 10.08
N ILE A 233 -5.15 5.36 9.94
CA ILE A 233 -5.84 5.05 8.70
C ILE A 233 -5.64 6.21 7.73
N VAL A 234 -5.31 5.89 6.48
CA VAL A 234 -5.09 6.88 5.42
C VAL A 234 -6.18 6.70 4.36
N ALA A 235 -7.09 7.67 4.30
CA ALA A 235 -8.22 7.74 3.36
C ALA A 235 -8.44 9.19 2.93
N ASP A 236 -9.28 9.42 1.90
CA ASP A 236 -9.66 10.77 1.46
C ASP A 236 -10.71 11.44 2.36
N GLY A 237 -11.30 10.69 3.30
CA GLY A 237 -12.32 11.17 4.24
C GLY A 237 -13.75 10.84 3.83
N ASP A 238 -13.98 10.48 2.58
CA ASP A 238 -15.30 10.17 2.05
C ASP A 238 -15.58 8.66 2.02
N THR A 239 -16.85 8.31 1.99
CA THR A 239 -17.33 6.94 1.78
C THR A 239 -18.13 6.88 0.48
N TYR A 240 -17.80 5.93 -0.36
CA TYR A 240 -18.42 5.72 -1.65
C TYR A 240 -19.10 4.36 -1.71
N THR A 241 -20.09 4.21 -2.58
CA THR A 241 -20.59 2.88 -2.92
C THR A 241 -19.90 2.36 -4.18
N ASP A 242 -19.89 1.04 -4.35
CA ASP A 242 -19.43 0.35 -5.56
C ASP A 242 -20.11 0.88 -6.84
N ARG A 243 -21.37 1.32 -6.72
CA ARG A 243 -22.14 1.89 -7.83
C ARG A 243 -21.71 3.33 -8.12
N GLU A 244 -21.51 4.16 -7.10
CA GLU A 244 -21.04 5.55 -7.26
C GLU A 244 -19.66 5.57 -7.91
N PHE A 245 -18.74 4.71 -7.46
CA PHE A 245 -17.45 4.51 -8.14
C PHE A 245 -17.63 4.18 -9.63
N GLY A 246 -18.51 3.22 -9.94
CA GLY A 246 -18.77 2.82 -11.33
C GLY A 246 -19.34 3.93 -12.19
N HIS A 247 -20.31 4.70 -11.68
CA HIS A 247 -20.89 5.85 -12.41
C HIS A 247 -19.87 6.99 -12.58
N LEU A 248 -19.07 7.26 -11.55
CA LEU A 248 -18.02 8.26 -11.64
C LEU A 248 -16.98 7.88 -12.71
N ALA A 249 -16.48 6.65 -12.69
CA ALA A 249 -15.55 6.14 -13.68
C ALA A 249 -16.14 6.15 -15.10
N GLN A 250 -17.43 5.75 -15.26
CA GLN A 250 -18.15 5.82 -16.54
C GLN A 250 -18.14 7.25 -17.09
N ARG A 251 -18.51 8.24 -16.27
CA ARG A 251 -18.55 9.65 -16.64
C ARG A 251 -17.17 10.16 -17.08
N LEU A 252 -16.13 9.87 -16.29
CA LEU A 252 -14.76 10.32 -16.55
C LEU A 252 -14.13 9.64 -17.78
N LEU A 253 -14.49 8.41 -18.06
CA LEU A 253 -14.09 7.71 -19.28
C LEU A 253 -14.88 8.15 -20.53
N GLY A 254 -15.95 8.97 -20.38
CA GLY A 254 -16.78 9.43 -21.48
C GLY A 254 -17.66 8.34 -22.08
N ARG A 255 -18.01 7.28 -21.31
CA ARG A 255 -18.82 6.18 -21.81
C ARG A 255 -20.31 6.46 -21.67
N LYS A 256 -21.05 6.44 -22.80
CA LYS A 256 -22.50 6.66 -22.81
C LYS A 256 -23.26 5.51 -22.14
N HIS A 257 -22.85 4.28 -22.40
CA HIS A 257 -23.53 3.08 -21.90
C HIS A 257 -22.52 2.18 -21.19
N VAL A 258 -22.83 1.78 -19.94
CA VAL A 258 -22.11 0.81 -19.14
C VAL A 258 -23.14 -0.05 -18.41
N PHE A 259 -23.00 -1.36 -18.52
CA PHE A 259 -23.83 -2.31 -17.78
C PHE A 259 -23.28 -2.45 -16.35
N HIS A 260 -24.06 -2.01 -15.37
CA HIS A 260 -23.75 -2.15 -13.95
C HIS A 260 -24.33 -3.47 -13.44
N ILE A 261 -23.50 -4.51 -13.37
CA ILE A 261 -23.92 -5.89 -13.09
C ILE A 261 -23.48 -6.30 -11.69
N ARG A 262 -24.42 -6.83 -10.89
CA ARG A 262 -24.11 -7.45 -9.60
C ARG A 262 -23.89 -8.94 -9.74
N ILE A 263 -22.71 -9.40 -9.32
CA ILE A 263 -22.32 -10.81 -9.39
C ILE A 263 -22.57 -11.47 -8.03
N PRO A 264 -23.43 -12.50 -7.94
CA PRO A 264 -23.66 -13.23 -6.68
C PRO A 264 -22.34 -13.77 -6.09
N LEU A 265 -22.19 -13.68 -4.76
CA LEU A 265 -20.96 -14.11 -4.07
C LEU A 265 -20.52 -15.55 -4.36
N PRO A 266 -21.43 -16.56 -4.54
CA PRO A 266 -21.02 -17.89 -4.97
C PRO A 266 -20.28 -17.91 -6.32
N LEU A 267 -20.70 -17.08 -7.28
CA LEU A 267 -20.01 -16.96 -8.57
C LEU A 267 -18.68 -16.25 -8.43
N VAL A 268 -18.59 -15.21 -7.60
CA VAL A 268 -17.30 -14.56 -7.26
C VAL A 268 -16.34 -15.56 -6.62
N ARG A 269 -16.84 -16.41 -5.72
CA ARG A 269 -16.04 -17.47 -5.08
C ARG A 269 -15.54 -18.48 -6.13
N LEU A 270 -16.38 -18.86 -7.05
CA LEU A 270 -16.03 -19.80 -8.13
C LEU A 270 -14.93 -19.22 -9.02
N THR A 271 -15.06 -17.95 -9.45
CA THR A 271 -14.00 -17.28 -10.24
C THR A 271 -12.69 -17.19 -9.49
N CYS A 272 -12.72 -16.91 -8.18
CA CYS A 272 -11.52 -16.92 -7.32
C CYS A 272 -10.88 -18.32 -7.21
N LEU A 273 -11.69 -19.38 -7.17
CA LEU A 273 -11.21 -20.77 -7.18
C LEU A 273 -10.48 -21.11 -8.48
N PHE A 274 -11.09 -20.79 -9.62
CA PHE A 274 -10.48 -20.99 -10.93
C PHE A 274 -9.20 -20.18 -11.11
N GLY A 275 -9.20 -18.91 -10.63
CA GLY A 275 -8.00 -18.08 -10.63
C GLY A 275 -6.86 -18.72 -9.83
N SER A 276 -7.13 -19.26 -8.63
CA SER A 276 -6.14 -19.97 -7.83
C SER A 276 -5.63 -21.24 -8.50
N LEU A 277 -6.52 -22.02 -9.11
CA LEU A 277 -6.14 -23.25 -9.84
C LEU A 277 -5.23 -22.91 -11.02
N ARG A 278 -5.58 -21.89 -11.80
CA ARG A 278 -4.75 -21.40 -12.90
C ARG A 278 -3.38 -20.95 -12.39
N ALA A 279 -3.32 -20.19 -11.30
CA ALA A 279 -2.07 -19.74 -10.72
C ALA A 279 -1.19 -20.93 -10.28
N ALA A 280 -1.78 -21.96 -9.68
CA ALA A 280 -1.06 -23.17 -9.27
C ALA A 280 -0.48 -23.95 -10.47
N ILE A 281 -1.18 -23.96 -11.60
CA ILE A 281 -0.73 -24.67 -12.82
C ILE A 281 0.31 -23.85 -13.58
N THR A 282 0.10 -22.53 -13.72
CA THR A 282 0.93 -21.68 -14.60
C THR A 282 2.05 -20.95 -13.87
N GLY A 283 2.06 -20.94 -12.54
CA GLY A 283 2.96 -20.10 -11.74
C GLY A 283 2.67 -18.60 -11.83
N GLN A 284 1.67 -18.19 -12.61
CA GLN A 284 1.35 -16.76 -12.83
C GLN A 284 0.35 -16.27 -11.79
N THR A 285 0.62 -15.10 -11.21
CA THR A 285 -0.32 -14.45 -10.29
C THR A 285 -1.59 -14.00 -11.01
N THR A 286 -2.75 -14.16 -10.35
CA THR A 286 -4.03 -13.68 -10.85
C THR A 286 -4.63 -12.65 -9.89
N PRO A 287 -5.34 -11.62 -10.40
CA PRO A 287 -6.00 -10.64 -9.55
C PRO A 287 -7.15 -11.24 -8.73
N LEU A 288 -7.79 -12.31 -9.23
CA LEU A 288 -8.83 -13.06 -8.54
C LEU A 288 -8.27 -14.39 -8.06
N ASN A 289 -8.16 -14.55 -6.76
CA ASN A 289 -7.70 -15.78 -6.10
C ASN A 289 -8.46 -16.02 -4.79
N ARG A 290 -8.27 -17.20 -4.19
CA ARG A 290 -8.98 -17.60 -2.96
C ARG A 290 -8.72 -16.65 -1.80
N ASP A 291 -7.53 -16.09 -1.69
CA ASP A 291 -7.17 -15.16 -0.62
C ASP A 291 -7.86 -13.78 -0.78
N LYS A 292 -8.13 -13.36 -2.02
CA LYS A 292 -8.88 -12.12 -2.29
C LYS A 292 -10.39 -12.23 -2.09
N TYR A 293 -10.96 -13.45 -2.08
CA TYR A 293 -12.40 -13.62 -1.93
C TYR A 293 -13.01 -12.94 -0.69
N PRO A 294 -12.43 -13.06 0.54
CA PRO A 294 -12.97 -12.36 1.71
C PRO A 294 -13.02 -10.84 1.53
N ILE A 295 -12.01 -10.25 0.88
CA ILE A 295 -11.94 -8.81 0.57
C ILE A 295 -13.06 -8.41 -0.39
N LEU A 296 -13.26 -9.19 -1.47
CA LEU A 296 -14.30 -8.93 -2.46
C LEU A 296 -15.73 -9.15 -1.89
N ALA A 297 -15.88 -10.05 -0.93
CA ALA A 297 -17.15 -10.36 -0.28
C ALA A 297 -17.51 -9.37 0.84
N GLN A 298 -16.54 -8.63 1.36
CA GLN A 298 -16.76 -7.67 2.44
C GLN A 298 -17.58 -6.49 1.94
N ARG A 299 -18.67 -6.20 2.65
CA ARG A 299 -19.61 -5.14 2.26
C ARG A 299 -19.27 -3.77 2.80
N ASN A 300 -18.59 -3.72 3.92
CA ASN A 300 -18.27 -2.49 4.62
C ASN A 300 -16.75 -2.29 4.72
N TRP A 301 -16.25 -1.30 3.98
CA TRP A 301 -14.88 -0.81 4.04
C TRP A 301 -14.83 0.64 4.53
N ARG A 302 -15.88 1.09 5.24
CA ARG A 302 -15.83 2.39 5.90
C ARG A 302 -14.71 2.40 6.92
N CYS A 303 -14.01 3.50 7.01
CA CYS A 303 -12.93 3.66 7.98
C CYS A 303 -12.88 5.11 8.46
N ASP A 304 -12.28 5.33 9.62
CA ASP A 304 -12.14 6.64 10.23
C ASP A 304 -10.70 7.16 10.10
N PRO A 305 -10.40 8.11 9.18
CA PRO A 305 -9.11 8.78 9.07
C PRO A 305 -8.99 10.00 9.99
N SER A 306 -10.01 10.35 10.78
CA SER A 306 -10.04 11.57 11.59
C SER A 306 -8.86 11.73 12.57
N PRO A 307 -8.26 10.66 13.15
CA PRO A 307 -7.07 10.81 13.97
C PRO A 307 -5.86 11.39 13.20
N LEU A 308 -5.69 11.02 11.92
CA LEU A 308 -4.64 11.61 11.08
C LEU A 308 -4.96 13.07 10.72
N PHE A 309 -6.23 13.37 10.46
CA PHE A 309 -6.69 14.75 10.17
C PHE A 309 -6.55 15.66 11.40
N ALA A 310 -6.76 15.13 12.60
CA ALA A 310 -6.56 15.87 13.85
C ALA A 310 -5.09 16.28 14.08
N LEU A 311 -4.12 15.60 13.47
CA LEU A 311 -2.73 16.05 13.44
C LEU A 311 -2.50 17.25 12.51
N GLY A 312 -3.44 17.54 11.60
CA GLY A 312 -3.35 18.59 10.58
C GLY A 312 -3.11 18.07 9.15
N PHE A 313 -3.11 16.75 8.94
CA PHE A 313 -3.05 16.21 7.58
C PHE A 313 -4.37 16.43 6.86
N THR A 314 -4.30 16.83 5.60
CA THR A 314 -5.46 16.92 4.70
C THR A 314 -5.14 16.25 3.37
N PRO A 315 -6.01 15.37 2.86
CA PRO A 315 -5.88 14.83 1.51
C PRO A 315 -5.88 15.96 0.47
N SER A 316 -5.11 15.83 -0.58
CA SER A 316 -5.06 16.83 -1.65
C SER A 316 -6.10 16.58 -2.74
N LYS A 317 -6.64 15.36 -2.79
CA LYS A 317 -7.56 14.93 -3.84
C LYS A 317 -8.69 14.06 -3.28
N ASN A 318 -9.90 14.33 -3.74
CA ASN A 318 -11.03 13.43 -3.62
C ASN A 318 -10.97 12.35 -4.73
N LEU A 319 -11.90 11.40 -4.69
CA LEU A 319 -11.95 10.30 -5.66
C LEU A 319 -12.07 10.77 -7.11
N GLU A 320 -12.86 11.82 -7.38
CA GLU A 320 -13.05 12.31 -8.75
C GLU A 320 -11.77 12.92 -9.33
N GLU A 321 -11.11 13.78 -8.56
CA GLU A 321 -9.86 14.45 -8.97
C GLU A 321 -8.74 13.43 -9.22
N GLY A 322 -8.58 12.48 -8.29
CA GLY A 322 -7.57 11.45 -8.43
C GLY A 322 -7.85 10.47 -9.59
N LEU A 323 -9.12 10.12 -9.84
CA LEU A 323 -9.49 9.28 -10.98
C LEU A 323 -9.25 9.99 -12.32
N ARG A 324 -9.43 11.31 -12.41
CA ARG A 324 -9.07 12.07 -13.62
C ARG A 324 -7.59 11.88 -13.99
N GLU A 325 -6.71 12.01 -13.02
CA GLU A 325 -5.27 11.80 -13.23
C GLU A 325 -4.94 10.34 -13.53
N THR A 326 -5.58 9.38 -12.84
CA THR A 326 -5.39 7.95 -13.10
C THR A 326 -5.79 7.57 -14.53
N ILE A 327 -6.92 8.11 -15.02
CA ILE A 327 -7.39 7.88 -16.39
C ILE A 327 -6.47 8.56 -17.39
N ALA A 328 -5.98 9.78 -17.11
CA ALA A 328 -5.02 10.49 -17.97
C ALA A 328 -3.71 9.70 -18.09
N ASP A 329 -3.16 9.18 -16.98
CA ASP A 329 -1.99 8.29 -17.00
C ASP A 329 -2.29 7.00 -17.80
N GLY A 330 -3.42 6.38 -17.58
CA GLY A 330 -3.83 5.19 -18.32
C GLY A 330 -3.92 5.43 -19.84
N ARG A 331 -4.42 6.57 -20.26
CA ARG A 331 -4.48 6.99 -21.67
C ARG A 331 -3.10 7.28 -22.25
N SER A 332 -2.27 8.03 -21.54
CA SER A 332 -0.90 8.34 -21.99
C SER A 332 -0.03 7.10 -22.21
N ARG A 333 -0.34 6.03 -21.48
CA ARG A 333 0.33 4.73 -21.57
C ARG A 333 -0.36 3.75 -22.53
N GLY A 334 -1.43 4.16 -23.22
CA GLY A 334 -2.20 3.30 -24.11
C GLY A 334 -2.98 2.16 -23.41
N LEU A 335 -3.21 2.27 -22.10
CA LEU A 335 -3.89 1.26 -21.29
C LEU A 335 -5.41 1.51 -21.17
N LEU A 336 -5.83 2.73 -21.45
CA LEU A 336 -7.24 3.17 -21.52
C LEU A 336 -7.51 3.90 -22.83
N PRO A 337 -8.76 3.87 -23.33
CA PRO A 337 -9.16 4.61 -24.53
C PRO A 337 -9.20 6.13 -24.31
#